data_60128a3d7762a31af5f56c9340a2561f
#
_entry.id   60128a3d7762a31af5f56c9340a2561f
#
_cell.length_a   1.000
_cell.length_b   1.000
_cell.length_c   1.000
_cell.angle_alpha   90.00
_cell.angle_beta   90.00
_cell.angle_gamma   90.00
#
_symmetry.space_group_name_H-M   'P 1'
#
loop_
_entity.id
_entity.type
_entity.pdbx_description
1 polymer ?
#
loop_
_entity_poly.entity_id
_entity_poly.type
_entity_poly.pdbx_seq_one_letter_code
_entity_poly.pdbx_strand_id
1 'polypeptide(L)'
;NAKIALGKAATMVGTASCTGDGGMLLSERNASEKLIYQVLPSRYGFDPHHLVQAQAVEIVVGQGAKPGTGGLLMGVKVLDDVAEMRDLPTGIDQRSPARHPDWLGPDDLAVKIEQLREATDWRVPVHVKLGACRVTDDVKLAAKAGADGIVIDSMVAGTGASAEVLIDHSGIPTVPAIVMAREALRELGLYRKVSLIASGGIRSGADAAKALALGADAVAIGIAALLALNCNKETPESNFEEEIGAVAGQCHHCHTGKCPVGIATQDPALVARLDPDEAAERVANFINSMTMEMALITCSLGKGDV
;
A
#
# COMPACT_ATOMS: atom_id res chain seq x y z
N ASN A 1 6.79 14.20 5.59
CA ASN A 1 5.46 14.70 5.95
C ASN A 1 4.32 13.77 5.50
N ALA A 2 4.32 13.25 4.26
CA ALA A 2 3.22 12.40 3.75
C ALA A 2 2.96 11.15 4.60
N LYS A 3 4.00 10.41 5.00
CA LYS A 3 3.88 9.23 5.86
C LYS A 3 3.33 9.60 7.25
N ILE A 4 3.77 10.71 7.82
CA ILE A 4 3.27 11.22 9.11
C ILE A 4 1.77 11.56 8.99
N ALA A 5 1.38 12.27 7.95
CA ALA A 5 -0.02 12.64 7.70
C ALA A 5 -0.92 11.41 7.57
N LEU A 6 -0.50 10.41 6.79
CA LEU A 6 -1.25 9.15 6.62
C LEU A 6 -1.36 8.37 7.93
N GLY A 7 -0.29 8.30 8.73
CA GLY A 7 -0.29 7.64 10.03
C GLY A 7 -1.23 8.32 11.04
N LYS A 8 -1.17 9.66 11.13
CA LYS A 8 -2.09 10.45 11.96
C LYS A 8 -3.53 10.26 11.52
N ALA A 9 -3.82 10.36 10.22
CA ALA A 9 -5.16 10.15 9.70
C ALA A 9 -5.71 8.75 10.02
N ALA A 10 -4.91 7.72 9.81
CA ALA A 10 -5.29 6.34 10.15
C ALA A 10 -5.60 6.19 11.64
N THR A 11 -4.81 6.80 12.51
CA THR A 11 -5.04 6.83 13.96
C THR A 11 -6.34 7.56 14.30
N MET A 12 -6.60 8.73 13.71
CA MET A 12 -7.83 9.51 13.94
C MET A 12 -9.10 8.73 13.64
N VAL A 13 -9.09 7.89 12.60
CA VAL A 13 -10.26 7.10 12.17
C VAL A 13 -10.22 5.64 12.65
N GLY A 14 -9.21 5.25 13.42
CA GLY A 14 -9.08 3.91 14.02
C GLY A 14 -8.70 2.80 13.04
N THR A 15 -8.17 3.14 11.85
CA THR A 15 -7.70 2.18 10.84
C THR A 15 -6.17 2.01 10.88
N ALA A 16 -5.61 1.23 9.94
CA ALA A 16 -4.17 1.00 9.83
C ALA A 16 -3.54 1.81 8.69
N SER A 17 -2.30 2.22 8.88
CA SER A 17 -1.40 2.69 7.81
C SER A 17 -0.36 1.62 7.47
N CYS A 18 0.32 1.78 6.33
CA CYS A 18 1.33 0.84 5.85
C CYS A 18 2.63 1.59 5.54
N THR A 19 3.80 1.00 5.89
CA THR A 19 5.09 1.62 5.63
C THR A 19 5.37 1.83 4.14
N GLY A 20 4.78 1.03 3.28
CA GLY A 20 5.12 1.06 1.86
C GLY A 20 6.53 0.56 1.60
N ASP A 21 7.06 0.89 0.43
CA ASP A 21 8.40 0.46 0.00
C ASP A 21 9.50 1.09 0.86
N GLY A 22 10.29 0.25 1.51
CA GLY A 22 11.59 0.59 2.01
C GLY A 22 11.69 1.21 3.39
N GLY A 23 11.49 0.40 4.42
CA GLY A 23 11.80 0.73 5.81
C GLY A 23 10.72 1.54 6.54
N MET A 24 10.94 1.74 7.82
CA MET A 24 10.05 2.45 8.74
C MET A 24 10.79 3.66 9.32
N LEU A 25 10.18 4.83 9.24
CA LEU A 25 10.65 6.01 9.96
C LEU A 25 10.09 6.03 11.38
N LEU A 26 10.90 6.46 12.35
CA LEU A 26 10.43 6.61 13.74
C LEU A 26 9.27 7.63 13.82
N SER A 27 9.32 8.70 13.03
CA SER A 27 8.25 9.70 12.94
C SER A 27 6.94 9.13 12.40
N GLU A 28 7.01 8.22 11.41
CA GLU A 28 5.86 7.47 10.90
C GLU A 28 5.29 6.52 11.95
N ARG A 29 6.18 5.76 12.64
CA ARG A 29 5.77 4.87 13.73
C ARG A 29 5.04 5.61 14.84
N ASN A 30 5.58 6.74 15.27
CA ASN A 30 4.98 7.55 16.34
C ASN A 30 3.64 8.19 15.94
N ALA A 31 3.45 8.43 14.65
CA ALA A 31 2.20 8.97 14.10
C ALA A 31 1.10 7.92 13.91
N SER A 32 1.44 6.63 13.91
CA SER A 32 0.55 5.53 13.54
C SER A 32 0.27 4.62 14.73
N GLU A 33 -0.97 4.58 15.20
CA GLU A 33 -1.37 3.61 16.24
C GLU A 33 -1.28 2.17 15.72
N LYS A 34 -1.76 1.95 14.50
CA LYS A 34 -1.72 0.65 13.80
C LYS A 34 -0.90 0.76 12.52
N LEU A 35 0.31 0.23 12.55
CA LEU A 35 1.23 0.25 11.41
C LEU A 35 1.50 -1.15 10.88
N ILE A 36 1.31 -1.34 9.59
CA ILE A 36 1.65 -2.56 8.86
C ILE A 36 3.04 -2.38 8.27
N TYR A 37 3.99 -3.25 8.65
CA TYR A 37 5.35 -3.21 8.13
C TYR A 37 5.48 -4.08 6.88
N GLN A 38 5.97 -3.51 5.76
CA GLN A 38 6.17 -4.26 4.52
C GLN A 38 7.56 -4.85 4.41
N VAL A 39 7.62 -6.16 4.17
CA VAL A 39 8.84 -6.91 3.83
C VAL A 39 8.91 -7.05 2.31
N LEU A 40 9.89 -6.37 1.71
CA LEU A 40 10.04 -6.23 0.26
C LEU A 40 11.09 -7.18 -0.32
N PRO A 41 11.03 -7.49 -1.62
CA PRO A 41 12.10 -8.23 -2.31
C PRO A 41 13.46 -7.55 -2.21
N SER A 42 13.51 -6.21 -2.18
CA SER A 42 14.75 -5.43 -2.08
C SER A 42 15.46 -5.53 -0.74
N ARG A 43 14.73 -5.82 0.33
CA ARG A 43 15.23 -5.74 1.72
C ARG A 43 15.70 -4.33 2.13
N TYR A 44 15.39 -3.28 1.39
CA TYR A 44 15.73 -1.90 1.76
C TYR A 44 15.16 -1.55 3.12
N GLY A 45 16.01 -1.08 4.04
CA GLY A 45 15.63 -0.70 5.39
C GLY A 45 14.96 -1.82 6.20
N PHE A 46 15.23 -3.09 5.86
CA PHE A 46 14.71 -4.22 6.61
C PHE A 46 15.47 -4.33 7.94
N ASP A 47 14.76 -4.04 9.02
CA ASP A 47 15.28 -4.15 10.38
C ASP A 47 14.35 -5.05 11.22
N PRO A 48 14.85 -6.17 11.78
CA PRO A 48 14.08 -7.02 12.67
C PRO A 48 13.48 -6.28 13.89
N HIS A 49 14.14 -5.24 14.38
CA HIS A 49 13.61 -4.42 15.47
C HIS A 49 12.37 -3.61 15.09
N HIS A 50 12.18 -3.33 13.80
CA HIS A 50 10.97 -2.69 13.31
C HIS A 50 9.78 -3.65 13.27
N LEU A 51 10.01 -4.96 13.07
CA LEU A 51 8.95 -5.96 13.06
C LEU A 51 8.19 -6.02 14.39
N VAL A 52 8.91 -5.96 15.52
CA VAL A 52 8.30 -6.03 16.86
C VAL A 52 7.50 -4.77 17.21
N GLN A 53 7.68 -3.69 16.48
CA GLN A 53 6.95 -2.43 16.65
C GLN A 53 5.69 -2.34 15.77
N ALA A 54 5.54 -3.23 14.78
CA ALA A 54 4.40 -3.27 13.88
C ALA A 54 3.20 -3.99 14.50
N GLN A 55 2.00 -3.71 14.02
CA GLN A 55 0.76 -4.40 14.37
C GLN A 55 0.40 -5.50 13.38
N ALA A 56 1.02 -5.50 12.21
CA ALA A 56 1.02 -6.59 11.22
C ALA A 56 2.29 -6.53 10.39
N VAL A 57 2.69 -7.66 9.81
CA VAL A 57 3.77 -7.72 8.82
C VAL A 57 3.17 -8.15 7.49
N GLU A 58 3.53 -7.47 6.40
CA GLU A 58 3.06 -7.80 5.05
C GLU A 58 4.23 -8.15 4.13
N ILE A 59 4.28 -9.40 3.68
CA ILE A 59 5.23 -9.86 2.67
C ILE A 59 4.72 -9.42 1.29
N VAL A 60 5.46 -8.55 0.61
CA VAL A 60 5.10 -8.09 -0.74
C VAL A 60 5.72 -9.01 -1.78
N VAL A 61 4.90 -9.87 -2.40
CA VAL A 61 5.31 -10.70 -3.54
C VAL A 61 5.21 -9.92 -4.84
N GLY A 62 4.17 -9.10 -4.96
CA GLY A 62 3.93 -8.26 -6.12
C GLY A 62 2.92 -7.14 -5.84
N GLN A 63 2.77 -6.27 -6.83
CA GLN A 63 1.81 -5.15 -6.83
C GLN A 63 1.00 -5.18 -8.14
N GLY A 64 -0.25 -4.69 -8.08
CA GLY A 64 -1.18 -4.80 -9.18
C GLY A 64 -0.74 -4.12 -10.48
N ALA A 65 -0.21 -2.90 -10.39
CA ALA A 65 0.21 -2.14 -11.57
C ALA A 65 1.59 -2.55 -12.13
N LYS A 66 2.32 -3.42 -11.44
CA LYS A 66 3.65 -3.90 -11.87
C LYS A 66 3.95 -5.32 -11.36
N PRO A 67 3.10 -6.29 -11.69
CA PRO A 67 3.32 -7.67 -11.25
C PRO A 67 4.64 -8.21 -11.83
N GLY A 68 5.42 -8.89 -11.00
CA GLY A 68 6.69 -9.49 -11.41
C GLY A 68 7.83 -8.50 -11.66
N THR A 69 7.68 -7.23 -11.32
CA THR A 69 8.77 -6.24 -11.31
C THR A 69 8.91 -5.60 -9.94
N GLY A 70 10.14 -5.28 -9.56
CA GLY A 70 10.42 -4.59 -8.31
C GLY A 70 10.16 -3.08 -8.36
N GLY A 71 10.33 -2.42 -7.24
CA GLY A 71 10.28 -0.97 -7.13
C GLY A 71 11.50 -0.30 -7.77
N LEU A 72 11.30 0.95 -8.20
CA LEU A 72 12.35 1.84 -8.66
C LEU A 72 12.25 3.16 -7.92
N LEU A 73 13.35 3.62 -7.34
CA LEU A 73 13.51 4.96 -6.80
C LEU A 73 14.75 5.59 -7.43
N MET A 74 14.54 6.73 -8.11
CA MET A 74 15.62 7.46 -8.76
C MET A 74 16.57 8.09 -7.74
N GLY A 75 17.86 8.09 -8.01
CA GLY A 75 18.91 8.61 -7.13
C GLY A 75 18.69 10.06 -6.70
N VAL A 76 18.09 10.88 -7.55
CA VAL A 76 17.71 12.28 -7.22
C VAL A 76 16.76 12.39 -6.03
N LYS A 77 16.08 11.31 -5.65
CA LYS A 77 15.18 11.23 -4.49
C LYS A 77 15.80 10.48 -3.30
N VAL A 78 17.00 9.94 -3.46
CA VAL A 78 17.74 9.23 -2.40
C VAL A 78 18.65 10.24 -1.70
N LEU A 79 18.04 11.12 -0.92
CA LEU A 79 18.72 12.06 -0.05
C LEU A 79 18.89 11.45 1.35
N ASP A 80 19.48 12.17 2.28
CA ASP A 80 19.93 11.67 3.56
C ASP A 80 18.89 10.84 4.34
N ASP A 81 17.67 11.37 4.53
CA ASP A 81 16.60 10.67 5.26
C ASP A 81 16.19 9.34 4.59
N VAL A 82 16.15 9.31 3.25
CA VAL A 82 15.77 8.11 2.48
C VAL A 82 16.93 7.13 2.46
N ALA A 83 18.14 7.61 2.34
CA ALA A 83 19.36 6.79 2.34
C ALA A 83 19.52 6.10 3.71
N GLU A 84 19.36 6.84 4.80
CA GLU A 84 19.40 6.31 6.17
C GLU A 84 18.27 5.29 6.39
N MET A 85 17.01 5.65 6.10
CA MET A 85 15.85 4.76 6.26
C MET A 85 15.99 3.45 5.48
N ARG A 86 16.66 3.46 4.32
CA ARG A 86 16.82 2.31 3.44
C ARG A 86 18.14 1.58 3.59
N ASP A 87 19.04 2.10 4.42
CA ASP A 87 20.43 1.61 4.58
C ASP A 87 21.16 1.53 3.23
N LEU A 88 21.16 2.64 2.50
CA LEU A 88 21.69 2.73 1.13
C LEU A 88 22.47 4.04 0.91
N PRO A 89 23.43 4.05 -0.03
CA PRO A 89 24.15 5.27 -0.39
C PRO A 89 23.22 6.34 -0.99
N THR A 90 23.50 7.61 -0.69
CA THR A 90 22.80 8.76 -1.29
C THR A 90 23.09 8.87 -2.79
N GLY A 91 22.12 9.40 -3.55
CA GLY A 91 22.30 9.76 -4.96
C GLY A 91 22.32 8.59 -5.95
N ILE A 92 22.10 7.36 -5.50
CA ILE A 92 22.12 6.17 -6.35
C ILE A 92 20.72 5.65 -6.62
N ASP A 93 20.42 5.33 -7.88
CA ASP A 93 19.18 4.68 -8.27
C ASP A 93 19.01 3.34 -7.56
N GLN A 94 17.83 3.14 -6.95
CA GLN A 94 17.51 1.92 -6.22
C GLN A 94 16.51 1.09 -7.00
N ARG A 95 16.88 -0.12 -7.36
CA ARG A 95 16.01 -1.10 -8.02
C ARG A 95 15.83 -2.32 -7.13
N SER A 96 14.58 -2.62 -6.83
CA SER A 96 14.23 -3.86 -6.15
C SER A 96 14.25 -5.02 -7.16
N PRO A 97 14.74 -6.21 -6.77
CA PRO A 97 14.59 -7.40 -7.61
C PRO A 97 13.12 -7.78 -7.79
N ALA A 98 12.85 -8.57 -8.84
CA ALA A 98 11.49 -9.01 -9.16
C ALA A 98 10.93 -10.03 -8.16
N ARG A 99 11.80 -10.70 -7.42
CA ARG A 99 11.44 -11.71 -6.41
C ARG A 99 12.31 -11.58 -5.16
N HIS A 100 11.83 -12.16 -4.07
CA HIS A 100 12.62 -12.24 -2.85
C HIS A 100 13.89 -13.09 -3.09
N PRO A 101 15.05 -12.66 -2.57
CA PRO A 101 16.33 -13.35 -2.84
C PRO A 101 16.49 -14.67 -2.08
N ASP A 102 15.75 -14.83 -0.99
CA ASP A 102 15.86 -15.90 -0.01
C ASP A 102 14.76 -16.97 -0.10
N TRP A 103 13.99 -16.98 -1.20
CA TRP A 103 12.96 -17.99 -1.44
C TRP A 103 12.64 -18.15 -2.93
N LEU A 104 12.35 -19.37 -3.34
CA LEU A 104 12.09 -19.72 -4.73
C LEU A 104 10.68 -20.28 -4.96
N GLY A 105 10.03 -20.74 -3.90
CA GLY A 105 8.73 -21.41 -4.00
C GLY A 105 7.86 -21.27 -2.75
N PRO A 106 6.69 -21.92 -2.75
CA PRO A 106 5.72 -21.82 -1.65
C PRO A 106 6.22 -22.40 -0.33
N ASP A 107 7.09 -23.41 -0.37
CA ASP A 107 7.66 -24.01 0.85
C ASP A 107 8.61 -23.03 1.54
N ASP A 108 9.40 -22.29 0.77
CA ASP A 108 10.25 -21.23 1.30
C ASP A 108 9.42 -20.06 1.83
N LEU A 109 8.26 -19.76 1.21
CA LEU A 109 7.32 -18.77 1.74
C LEU A 109 6.80 -19.18 3.11
N ALA A 110 6.46 -20.46 3.31
CA ALA A 110 6.04 -20.96 4.61
C ALA A 110 7.12 -20.78 5.66
N VAL A 111 8.37 -21.12 5.34
CA VAL A 111 9.53 -20.88 6.22
C VAL A 111 9.69 -19.39 6.54
N LYS A 112 9.51 -18.49 5.54
CA LYS A 112 9.61 -17.05 5.75
C LYS A 112 8.50 -16.53 6.67
N ILE A 113 7.28 -17.00 6.51
CA ILE A 113 6.15 -16.64 7.41
C ILE A 113 6.46 -17.07 8.84
N GLU A 114 6.98 -18.30 9.03
CA GLU A 114 7.37 -18.81 10.34
C GLU A 114 8.47 -17.95 10.98
N GLN A 115 9.53 -17.62 10.24
CA GLN A 115 10.60 -16.75 10.71
C GLN A 115 10.09 -15.38 11.17
N LEU A 116 9.13 -14.77 10.44
CA LEU A 116 8.54 -13.49 10.80
C LEU A 116 7.68 -13.59 12.05
N ARG A 117 6.97 -14.71 12.23
CA ARG A 117 6.23 -15.01 13.46
C ARG A 117 7.16 -15.16 14.66
N GLU A 118 8.23 -15.94 14.52
CA GLU A 118 9.25 -16.08 15.57
C GLU A 118 9.89 -14.73 15.92
N ALA A 119 10.25 -13.93 14.92
CA ALA A 119 10.85 -12.60 15.14
C ALA A 119 9.90 -11.63 15.87
N THR A 120 8.61 -11.86 15.83
CA THR A 120 7.57 -11.04 16.50
C THR A 120 6.96 -11.73 17.72
N ASP A 121 7.54 -12.82 18.19
CA ASP A 121 7.00 -13.66 19.29
C ASP A 121 5.53 -14.05 19.05
N TRP A 122 5.17 -14.33 17.81
CA TRP A 122 3.80 -14.70 17.39
C TRP A 122 2.72 -13.68 17.76
N ARG A 123 3.09 -12.40 17.96
CA ARG A 123 2.18 -11.36 18.46
C ARG A 123 1.39 -10.68 17.37
N VAL A 124 1.87 -10.71 16.11
CA VAL A 124 1.27 -9.98 15.01
C VAL A 124 0.97 -10.90 13.82
N PRO A 125 -0.12 -10.64 13.07
CA PRO A 125 -0.43 -11.40 11.88
C PRO A 125 0.57 -11.14 10.76
N VAL A 126 0.77 -12.17 9.91
CA VAL A 126 1.59 -12.08 8.70
C VAL A 126 0.68 -12.14 7.47
N HIS A 127 0.64 -11.05 6.72
CA HIS A 127 -0.10 -10.94 5.47
C HIS A 127 0.82 -11.23 4.28
N VAL A 128 0.23 -11.68 3.17
CA VAL A 128 0.92 -11.83 1.88
C VAL A 128 0.21 -10.98 0.84
N LYS A 129 0.93 -10.03 0.23
CA LYS A 129 0.42 -9.18 -0.83
C LYS A 129 0.81 -9.71 -2.20
N LEU A 130 -0.18 -9.91 -3.06
CA LEU A 130 -0.09 -10.51 -4.39
C LEU A 130 -0.59 -9.52 -5.45
N GLY A 131 0.11 -9.41 -6.57
CA GLY A 131 -0.46 -8.81 -7.78
C GLY A 131 -1.52 -9.73 -8.38
N ALA A 132 -2.67 -9.20 -8.78
CA ALA A 132 -3.78 -9.98 -9.30
C ALA A 132 -3.51 -10.51 -10.72
N CYS A 133 -2.76 -11.59 -10.85
CA CYS A 133 -2.47 -12.30 -12.11
C CYS A 133 -3.09 -13.70 -12.10
N ARG A 134 -2.46 -14.67 -11.47
CA ARG A 134 -2.95 -16.04 -11.29
C ARG A 134 -3.64 -16.19 -9.94
N VAL A 135 -4.67 -15.37 -9.71
CA VAL A 135 -5.26 -15.16 -8.38
C VAL A 135 -5.61 -16.47 -7.68
N THR A 136 -6.30 -17.38 -8.36
CA THR A 136 -6.75 -18.65 -7.74
C THR A 136 -5.58 -19.48 -7.21
N ASP A 137 -4.52 -19.64 -8.00
CA ASP A 137 -3.37 -20.45 -7.62
C ASP A 137 -2.53 -19.75 -6.56
N ASP A 138 -2.24 -18.47 -6.76
CA ASP A 138 -1.38 -17.68 -5.88
C ASP A 138 -2.00 -17.51 -4.48
N VAL A 139 -3.34 -17.32 -4.40
CA VAL A 139 -4.07 -17.28 -3.13
C VAL A 139 -4.01 -18.62 -2.42
N LYS A 140 -4.20 -19.74 -3.16
CA LYS A 140 -4.09 -21.09 -2.55
C LYS A 140 -2.69 -21.37 -2.02
N LEU A 141 -1.65 -20.96 -2.74
CA LEU A 141 -0.26 -21.10 -2.32
C LEU A 141 0.03 -20.29 -1.06
N ALA A 142 -0.35 -19.00 -1.03
CA ALA A 142 -0.14 -18.13 0.12
C ALA A 142 -0.92 -18.63 1.38
N ALA A 143 -2.18 -19.03 1.19
CA ALA A 143 -2.99 -19.57 2.28
C ALA A 143 -2.43 -20.88 2.85
N LYS A 144 -1.95 -21.79 2.00
CA LYS A 144 -1.30 -23.04 2.44
C LYS A 144 0.05 -22.80 3.09
N ALA A 145 0.78 -21.75 2.68
CA ALA A 145 2.01 -21.33 3.34
C ALA A 145 1.79 -20.76 4.74
N GLY A 146 0.53 -20.52 5.12
CA GLY A 146 0.16 -20.09 6.47
C GLY A 146 -0.07 -18.59 6.63
N ALA A 147 -0.34 -17.83 5.55
CA ALA A 147 -0.70 -16.42 5.65
C ALA A 147 -1.97 -16.22 6.49
N ASP A 148 -1.96 -15.23 7.40
CA ASP A 148 -3.14 -14.83 8.20
C ASP A 148 -4.09 -13.93 7.39
N GLY A 149 -3.54 -13.22 6.42
CA GLY A 149 -4.29 -12.39 5.48
C GLY A 149 -3.65 -12.35 4.11
N ILE A 150 -4.47 -12.16 3.09
CA ILE A 150 -4.03 -12.06 1.69
C ILE A 150 -4.54 -10.75 1.12
N VAL A 151 -3.61 -9.91 0.65
CA VAL A 151 -3.91 -8.67 -0.04
C VAL A 151 -3.84 -8.92 -1.54
N ILE A 152 -4.97 -8.80 -2.23
CA ILE A 152 -5.04 -8.88 -3.69
C ILE A 152 -5.00 -7.47 -4.26
N ASP A 153 -3.89 -7.15 -4.93
CA ASP A 153 -3.65 -5.85 -5.55
C ASP A 153 -3.88 -5.94 -7.06
N SER A 154 -4.97 -5.34 -7.54
CA SER A 154 -5.46 -5.50 -8.92
C SER A 154 -4.72 -4.59 -9.92
N MET A 155 -4.91 -4.85 -11.22
CA MET A 155 -4.31 -4.06 -12.31
C MET A 155 -4.71 -2.58 -12.29
N VAL A 156 -5.84 -2.22 -11.68
CA VAL A 156 -6.27 -0.82 -11.54
C VAL A 156 -5.63 -0.09 -10.36
N ALA A 157 -4.68 -0.73 -9.67
CA ALA A 157 -3.82 -0.06 -8.71
C ALA A 157 -2.84 0.87 -9.44
N GLY A 158 -2.62 2.07 -8.88
CA GLY A 158 -1.68 3.04 -9.45
C GLY A 158 -0.31 2.99 -8.79
N THR A 159 0.72 3.33 -9.56
CA THR A 159 2.06 3.63 -9.04
C THR A 159 2.79 4.57 -9.98
N GLY A 160 3.59 5.51 -9.43
CA GLY A 160 4.44 6.41 -10.20
C GLY A 160 5.74 5.77 -10.73
N ALA A 161 5.95 4.48 -10.53
CA ALA A 161 7.20 3.77 -10.86
C ALA A 161 6.96 2.51 -11.73
N SER A 162 5.80 2.37 -12.37
CA SER A 162 5.52 1.25 -13.26
C SER A 162 5.72 1.61 -14.72
N ALA A 163 6.21 0.67 -15.50
CA ALA A 163 6.24 0.79 -16.96
C ALA A 163 4.80 0.74 -17.51
N GLU A 164 4.48 1.59 -18.49
CA GLU A 164 3.17 1.70 -19.12
C GLU A 164 2.65 0.35 -19.63
N VAL A 165 3.52 -0.41 -20.30
CA VAL A 165 3.18 -1.75 -20.80
C VAL A 165 2.68 -2.71 -19.72
N LEU A 166 3.14 -2.57 -18.48
CA LEU A 166 2.66 -3.39 -17.36
C LEU A 166 1.33 -2.89 -16.82
N ILE A 167 1.13 -1.57 -16.77
CA ILE A 167 -0.13 -0.98 -16.32
C ILE A 167 -1.28 -1.41 -17.26
N ASP A 168 -1.04 -1.36 -18.56
CA ASP A 168 -2.08 -1.59 -19.56
C ASP A 168 -2.32 -3.06 -19.89
N HIS A 169 -1.30 -3.92 -19.73
CA HIS A 169 -1.33 -5.29 -20.27
C HIS A 169 -1.07 -6.39 -19.23
N SER A 170 -0.99 -6.05 -17.92
CA SER A 170 -0.72 -7.06 -16.88
C SER A 170 -1.79 -7.08 -15.80
N GLY A 171 -2.12 -8.29 -15.32
CA GLY A 171 -3.06 -8.46 -14.23
C GLY A 171 -4.53 -8.47 -14.66
N ILE A 172 -5.40 -8.48 -13.67
CA ILE A 172 -6.86 -8.48 -13.86
C ILE A 172 -7.51 -7.40 -12.97
N PRO A 173 -8.73 -6.93 -13.33
CA PRO A 173 -9.47 -5.93 -12.55
C PRO A 173 -9.87 -6.42 -11.15
N THR A 174 -10.19 -5.48 -10.25
CA THR A 174 -10.49 -5.73 -8.83
C THR A 174 -11.67 -6.66 -8.62
N VAL A 175 -12.79 -6.45 -9.34
CA VAL A 175 -14.03 -7.22 -9.15
C VAL A 175 -13.82 -8.72 -9.38
N PRO A 176 -13.34 -9.17 -10.56
CA PRO A 176 -13.05 -10.59 -10.76
C PRO A 176 -11.95 -11.11 -9.83
N ALA A 177 -10.94 -10.30 -9.49
CA ALA A 177 -9.87 -10.71 -8.59
C ALA A 177 -10.39 -11.09 -7.18
N ILE A 178 -11.30 -10.29 -6.61
CA ILE A 178 -11.91 -10.57 -5.30
C ILE A 178 -12.71 -11.90 -5.37
N VAL A 179 -13.53 -12.08 -6.42
CA VAL A 179 -14.35 -13.29 -6.56
C VAL A 179 -13.47 -14.54 -6.67
N MET A 180 -12.43 -14.49 -7.51
CA MET A 180 -11.48 -15.61 -7.66
C MET A 180 -10.75 -15.94 -6.37
N ALA A 181 -10.30 -14.90 -5.63
CA ALA A 181 -9.62 -15.07 -4.33
C ALA A 181 -10.56 -15.70 -3.28
N ARG A 182 -11.79 -15.20 -3.19
CA ARG A 182 -12.82 -15.76 -2.30
C ARG A 182 -13.09 -17.23 -2.60
N GLU A 183 -13.29 -17.59 -3.86
CA GLU A 183 -13.55 -18.98 -4.25
C GLU A 183 -12.33 -19.88 -3.96
N ALA A 184 -11.11 -19.39 -4.20
CA ALA A 184 -9.89 -20.10 -3.84
C ALA A 184 -9.82 -20.43 -2.33
N LEU A 185 -10.16 -19.44 -1.47
CA LEU A 185 -10.23 -19.66 -0.02
C LEU A 185 -11.38 -20.60 0.38
N ARG A 186 -12.54 -20.54 -0.31
CA ARG A 186 -13.65 -21.48 -0.08
C ARG A 186 -13.28 -22.91 -0.41
N GLU A 187 -12.64 -23.15 -1.53
CA GLU A 187 -12.16 -24.48 -1.93
C GLU A 187 -11.20 -25.11 -0.91
N LEU A 188 -10.42 -24.28 -0.21
CA LEU A 188 -9.53 -24.71 0.87
C LEU A 188 -10.24 -24.83 2.24
N GLY A 189 -11.48 -24.41 2.38
CA GLY A 189 -12.16 -24.30 3.69
C GLY A 189 -11.58 -23.21 4.60
N LEU A 190 -10.89 -22.21 4.03
CA LEU A 190 -10.21 -21.13 4.74
C LEU A 190 -10.90 -19.75 4.57
N TYR A 191 -11.99 -19.66 3.81
CA TYR A 191 -12.77 -18.43 3.72
C TYR A 191 -13.26 -17.99 5.10
N ARG A 192 -13.10 -16.70 5.42
CA ARG A 192 -13.35 -16.10 6.75
C ARG A 192 -12.42 -16.61 7.89
N LYS A 193 -11.42 -17.44 7.57
CA LYS A 193 -10.32 -17.79 8.50
C LYS A 193 -9.03 -17.08 8.13
N VAL A 194 -8.78 -16.94 6.82
CA VAL A 194 -7.74 -16.09 6.28
C VAL A 194 -8.42 -14.81 5.78
N SER A 195 -7.96 -13.67 6.23
CA SER A 195 -8.54 -12.38 5.85
C SER A 195 -8.25 -12.06 4.39
N LEU A 196 -9.27 -11.66 3.63
CA LEU A 196 -9.12 -11.21 2.23
C LEU A 196 -9.20 -9.69 2.17
N ILE A 197 -8.12 -9.05 1.73
CA ILE A 197 -8.02 -7.60 1.62
C ILE A 197 -7.95 -7.22 0.14
N ALA A 198 -8.90 -6.41 -0.32
CA ALA A 198 -8.95 -5.93 -1.71
C ALA A 198 -8.21 -4.61 -1.86
N SER A 199 -7.34 -4.52 -2.87
CA SER A 199 -6.55 -3.35 -3.21
C SER A 199 -6.61 -3.06 -4.71
N GLY A 200 -6.50 -1.78 -5.05
CA GLY A 200 -6.54 -1.31 -6.44
C GLY A 200 -7.91 -0.79 -6.87
N GLY A 201 -7.96 0.47 -7.28
CA GLY A 201 -9.14 1.12 -7.81
C GLY A 201 -10.24 1.46 -6.79
N ILE A 202 -10.00 1.32 -5.51
CA ILE A 202 -10.94 1.72 -4.45
C ILE A 202 -10.83 3.25 -4.27
N ARG A 203 -11.89 3.97 -4.65
CA ARG A 203 -11.91 5.44 -4.73
C ARG A 203 -13.01 6.09 -3.90
N SER A 204 -14.04 5.32 -3.54
CA SER A 204 -15.23 5.79 -2.84
C SER A 204 -15.73 4.72 -1.86
N GLY A 205 -16.64 5.08 -0.98
CA GLY A 205 -17.33 4.13 -0.12
C GLY A 205 -18.17 3.13 -0.91
N ALA A 206 -18.68 3.52 -2.09
CA ALA A 206 -19.40 2.61 -2.98
C ALA A 206 -18.49 1.49 -3.53
N ASP A 207 -17.23 1.82 -3.89
CA ASP A 207 -16.26 0.80 -4.32
C ASP A 207 -15.93 -0.15 -3.16
N ALA A 208 -15.73 0.41 -1.95
CA ALA A 208 -15.44 -0.37 -0.75
C ALA A 208 -16.62 -1.30 -0.39
N ALA A 209 -17.86 -0.79 -0.35
CA ALA A 209 -19.04 -1.59 -0.07
C ALA A 209 -19.21 -2.75 -1.08
N LYS A 210 -18.96 -2.52 -2.37
CA LYS A 210 -18.98 -3.58 -3.39
C LYS A 210 -17.89 -4.63 -3.15
N ALA A 211 -16.68 -4.20 -2.80
CA ALA A 211 -15.57 -5.12 -2.51
C ALA A 211 -15.90 -6.03 -1.32
N LEU A 212 -16.46 -5.49 -0.26
CA LEU A 212 -16.91 -6.26 0.92
C LEU A 212 -18.06 -7.20 0.56
N ALA A 213 -19.07 -6.73 -0.18
CA ALA A 213 -20.18 -7.56 -0.65
C ALA A 213 -19.72 -8.72 -1.56
N LEU A 214 -18.64 -8.55 -2.32
CA LEU A 214 -18.03 -9.60 -3.14
C LEU A 214 -17.21 -10.61 -2.33
N GLY A 215 -16.90 -10.32 -1.08
CA GLY A 215 -16.27 -11.25 -0.15
C GLY A 215 -14.92 -10.84 0.41
N ALA A 216 -14.48 -9.61 0.20
CA ALA A 216 -13.35 -9.06 0.92
C ALA A 216 -13.74 -8.79 2.40
N ASP A 217 -12.77 -8.89 3.31
CA ASP A 217 -12.94 -8.54 4.72
C ASP A 217 -12.51 -7.10 5.01
N ALA A 218 -11.64 -6.55 4.16
CA ALA A 218 -11.18 -5.16 4.23
C ALA A 218 -10.77 -4.65 2.85
N VAL A 219 -10.56 -3.34 2.75
CA VAL A 219 -10.03 -2.69 1.54
C VAL A 219 -8.78 -1.87 1.87
N ALA A 220 -7.86 -1.79 0.91
CA ALA A 220 -6.71 -0.91 0.97
C ALA A 220 -6.83 0.20 -0.09
N ILE A 221 -6.61 1.45 0.32
CA ILE A 221 -6.61 2.62 -0.55
C ILE A 221 -5.19 3.16 -0.74
N GLY A 222 -4.84 3.55 -1.95
CA GLY A 222 -3.55 4.16 -2.28
C GLY A 222 -3.74 5.54 -2.89
N ILE A 223 -3.98 5.62 -4.19
CA ILE A 223 -4.13 6.90 -4.92
C ILE A 223 -5.22 7.78 -4.31
N ALA A 224 -6.33 7.21 -3.86
CA ALA A 224 -7.41 7.96 -3.21
C ALA A 224 -6.91 8.72 -1.96
N ALA A 225 -6.10 8.07 -1.12
CA ALA A 225 -5.48 8.73 0.03
C ALA A 225 -4.47 9.81 -0.40
N LEU A 226 -3.69 9.59 -1.47
CA LEU A 226 -2.80 10.63 -2.02
C LEU A 226 -3.57 11.84 -2.55
N LEU A 227 -4.72 11.64 -3.21
CA LEU A 227 -5.59 12.73 -3.63
C LEU A 227 -6.13 13.52 -2.43
N ALA A 228 -6.47 12.85 -1.34
CA ALA A 228 -6.86 13.50 -0.08
C ALA A 228 -5.70 14.30 0.55
N LEU A 229 -4.43 13.93 0.30
CA LEU A 229 -3.24 14.73 0.63
C LEU A 229 -2.99 15.92 -0.31
N ASN A 230 -3.90 16.24 -1.21
CA ASN A 230 -3.76 17.22 -2.30
C ASN A 230 -2.87 16.79 -3.47
N CYS A 231 -2.61 15.51 -3.68
CA CYS A 231 -1.96 15.05 -4.90
C CYS A 231 -2.73 15.57 -6.12
N ASN A 232 -2.01 16.14 -7.08
CA ASN A 232 -2.58 16.63 -8.33
C ASN A 232 -3.59 17.80 -8.18
N LYS A 233 -3.59 18.48 -7.05
CA LYS A 233 -4.44 19.63 -6.75
C LYS A 233 -3.58 20.90 -6.68
N GLU A 234 -4.04 21.95 -7.32
CA GLU A 234 -3.42 23.26 -7.19
C GLU A 234 -3.58 23.78 -5.75
N THR A 235 -2.48 24.27 -5.17
CA THR A 235 -2.42 24.94 -3.88
C THR A 235 -1.78 26.32 -4.05
N PRO A 236 -1.96 27.27 -3.14
CA PRO A 236 -1.36 28.60 -3.27
C PRO A 236 0.17 28.60 -3.48
N GLU A 237 0.85 27.57 -2.94
CA GLU A 237 2.30 27.42 -2.98
C GLU A 237 2.79 26.60 -4.18
N SER A 238 1.88 25.89 -4.88
CA SER A 238 2.25 25.02 -6.01
C SER A 238 2.24 25.75 -7.34
N ASN A 239 3.27 25.52 -8.14
CA ASN A 239 3.32 25.99 -9.52
C ASN A 239 3.64 24.81 -10.45
N PHE A 240 2.60 24.11 -10.87
CA PHE A 240 2.73 22.90 -11.69
C PHE A 240 3.39 23.18 -13.05
N GLU A 241 3.04 24.28 -13.72
CA GLU A 241 3.59 24.59 -15.05
C GLU A 241 5.08 24.91 -14.99
N GLU A 242 5.51 25.72 -14.03
CA GLU A 242 6.91 26.12 -13.88
C GLU A 242 7.79 24.96 -13.37
N GLU A 243 7.29 24.18 -12.43
CA GLU A 243 8.09 23.13 -11.76
C GLU A 243 8.21 21.84 -12.57
N ILE A 244 7.15 21.45 -13.27
CA ILE A 244 7.07 20.16 -13.97
C ILE A 244 6.52 20.23 -15.39
N GLY A 245 6.17 21.42 -15.91
CA GLY A 245 5.64 21.58 -17.26
C GLY A 245 4.29 20.93 -17.51
N ALA A 246 3.47 20.76 -16.47
CA ALA A 246 2.15 20.15 -16.54
C ALA A 246 1.14 20.98 -15.76
N VAL A 247 -0.15 20.84 -16.05
CA VAL A 247 -1.22 21.47 -15.28
C VAL A 247 -1.67 20.58 -14.13
N ALA A 248 -2.22 21.18 -13.07
CA ALA A 248 -2.83 20.41 -11.98
C ALA A 248 -3.94 19.49 -12.52
N GLY A 249 -4.04 18.28 -11.98
CA GLY A 249 -4.94 17.25 -12.48
C GLY A 249 -4.34 16.32 -13.55
N GLN A 250 -3.24 16.70 -14.18
CA GLN A 250 -2.55 15.93 -15.22
C GLN A 250 -1.11 15.54 -14.85
N CYS A 251 -0.73 15.72 -13.58
CA CYS A 251 0.61 15.41 -13.12
C CYS A 251 0.84 13.89 -13.01
N HIS A 252 1.97 13.40 -13.55
CA HIS A 252 2.48 12.06 -13.46
C HIS A 252 4.00 12.03 -13.18
N HIS A 253 4.52 13.06 -12.52
CA HIS A 253 5.95 13.30 -12.30
C HIS A 253 6.48 12.81 -10.93
N CYS A 254 5.82 11.83 -10.29
CA CYS A 254 6.23 11.31 -8.97
C CYS A 254 7.69 10.79 -8.92
N HIS A 255 8.25 10.38 -10.07
CA HIS A 255 9.60 9.86 -10.18
C HIS A 255 10.68 10.94 -10.19
N THR A 256 10.35 12.20 -10.51
CA THR A 256 11.32 13.27 -10.76
C THR A 256 11.92 13.91 -9.49
N GLY A 257 11.26 13.75 -8.34
CA GLY A 257 11.60 14.47 -7.12
C GLY A 257 11.06 15.92 -7.04
N LYS A 258 10.39 16.41 -8.09
CA LYS A 258 9.86 17.78 -8.20
C LYS A 258 8.34 17.83 -7.96
N CYS A 259 7.85 17.15 -6.93
CA CYS A 259 6.43 17.14 -6.62
C CYS A 259 5.95 18.51 -6.14
N PRO A 260 5.07 19.24 -6.88
CA PRO A 260 4.68 20.61 -6.53
C PRO A 260 3.95 20.73 -5.19
N VAL A 261 3.35 19.64 -4.71
CA VAL A 261 2.55 19.59 -3.46
C VAL A 261 3.26 18.88 -2.31
N GLY A 262 4.57 18.60 -2.41
CA GLY A 262 5.37 18.09 -1.29
C GLY A 262 5.20 16.62 -0.93
N ILE A 263 4.45 15.81 -1.73
CA ILE A 263 4.15 14.42 -1.39
C ILE A 263 5.28 13.46 -1.83
N ALA A 264 5.68 13.54 -3.11
CA ALA A 264 6.61 12.59 -3.74
C ALA A 264 7.98 13.23 -4.01
N THR A 265 8.50 13.98 -3.06
CA THR A 265 9.78 14.71 -3.13
C THR A 265 10.54 14.55 -1.83
N GLN A 266 11.86 14.82 -1.89
CA GLN A 266 12.73 14.97 -0.74
C GLN A 266 13.36 16.38 -0.67
N ASP A 267 13.04 17.27 -1.63
CA ASP A 267 13.44 18.66 -1.58
C ASP A 267 12.81 19.34 -0.37
N PRO A 268 13.60 19.91 0.58
CA PRO A 268 13.07 20.48 1.81
C PRO A 268 12.05 21.61 1.58
N ALA A 269 12.26 22.44 0.54
CA ALA A 269 11.35 23.54 0.22
C ALA A 269 10.00 23.02 -0.31
N LEU A 270 10.02 21.95 -1.12
CA LEU A 270 8.79 21.30 -1.60
C LEU A 270 8.12 20.49 -0.50
N VAL A 271 8.89 19.74 0.33
CA VAL A 271 8.35 18.97 1.47
C VAL A 271 7.62 19.87 2.46
N ALA A 272 8.12 21.10 2.68
CA ALA A 272 7.50 22.07 3.59
C ALA A 272 6.09 22.55 3.16
N ARG A 273 5.71 22.36 1.88
CA ARG A 273 4.37 22.69 1.37
C ARG A 273 3.27 21.76 1.88
N LEU A 274 3.64 20.60 2.38
CA LEU A 274 2.69 19.64 2.97
C LEU A 274 2.76 19.73 4.49
N ASP A 275 1.82 20.44 5.10
CA ASP A 275 1.60 20.39 6.54
C ASP A 275 1.00 19.03 6.92
N PRO A 276 1.67 18.23 7.77
CA PRO A 276 1.20 16.89 8.08
C PRO A 276 -0.06 16.85 8.95
N ASP A 277 -0.35 17.87 9.73
CA ASP A 277 -1.54 17.92 10.59
C ASP A 277 -2.78 18.27 9.78
N GLU A 278 -2.75 19.33 8.98
CA GLU A 278 -3.84 19.67 8.08
C GLU A 278 -4.11 18.56 7.05
N ALA A 279 -3.05 17.94 6.52
CA ALA A 279 -3.17 16.85 5.59
C ALA A 279 -3.78 15.60 6.22
N ALA A 280 -3.47 15.32 7.50
CA ALA A 280 -4.08 14.23 8.26
C ALA A 280 -5.59 14.43 8.43
N GLU A 281 -6.03 15.64 8.76
CA GLU A 281 -7.46 15.97 8.87
C GLU A 281 -8.19 15.76 7.53
N ARG A 282 -7.60 16.19 6.41
CA ARG A 282 -8.20 15.97 5.08
C ARG A 282 -8.37 14.50 4.75
N VAL A 283 -7.34 13.68 5.03
CA VAL A 283 -7.39 12.23 4.79
C VAL A 283 -8.39 11.55 5.73
N ALA A 284 -8.42 11.94 7.01
CA ALA A 284 -9.39 11.42 7.98
C ALA A 284 -10.83 11.74 7.56
N ASN A 285 -11.11 12.97 7.12
CA ASN A 285 -12.42 13.37 6.61
C ASN A 285 -12.81 12.59 5.34
N PHE A 286 -11.86 12.34 4.45
CA PHE A 286 -12.08 11.52 3.26
C PHE A 286 -12.46 10.07 3.64
N ILE A 287 -11.73 9.44 4.56
CA ILE A 287 -12.03 8.07 5.02
C ILE A 287 -13.38 8.02 5.73
N ASN A 288 -13.69 9.00 6.59
CA ASN A 288 -14.99 9.09 7.23
C ASN A 288 -16.13 9.23 6.21
N SER A 289 -15.94 10.04 5.16
CA SER A 289 -16.92 10.17 4.07
C SER A 289 -17.12 8.84 3.33
N MET A 290 -16.05 8.10 3.04
CA MET A 290 -16.16 6.75 2.48
C MET A 290 -16.97 5.82 3.40
N THR A 291 -16.72 5.86 4.71
CA THR A 291 -17.44 5.04 5.69
C THR A 291 -18.92 5.40 5.73
N MET A 292 -19.27 6.69 5.65
CA MET A 292 -20.67 7.14 5.56
C MET A 292 -21.35 6.66 4.29
N GLU A 293 -20.70 6.71 3.13
CA GLU A 293 -21.22 6.17 1.88
C GLU A 293 -21.47 4.65 1.97
N MET A 294 -20.53 3.91 2.59
CA MET A 294 -20.69 2.47 2.84
C MET A 294 -21.93 2.21 3.70
N ALA A 295 -22.09 2.94 4.81
CA ALA A 295 -23.23 2.82 5.69
C ALA A 295 -24.57 3.11 4.98
N LEU A 296 -24.61 4.15 4.15
CA LEU A 296 -25.81 4.49 3.35
C LEU A 296 -26.21 3.36 2.40
N ILE A 297 -25.24 2.78 1.68
CA ILE A 297 -25.48 1.65 0.78
C ILE A 297 -25.97 0.44 1.56
N THR A 298 -25.32 0.11 2.68
CA THR A 298 -25.68 -1.02 3.54
C THR A 298 -27.09 -0.88 4.08
N CYS A 299 -27.44 0.29 4.60
CA CYS A 299 -28.78 0.61 5.08
C CYS A 299 -29.84 0.51 3.95
N SER A 300 -29.51 0.98 2.73
CA SER A 300 -30.43 0.89 1.59
C SER A 300 -30.75 -0.56 1.17
N LEU A 301 -29.87 -1.50 1.50
CA LEU A 301 -30.06 -2.94 1.32
C LEU A 301 -30.73 -3.63 2.51
N GLY A 302 -31.17 -2.88 3.53
CA GLY A 302 -31.81 -3.40 4.73
C GLY A 302 -30.83 -4.17 5.66
N LYS A 303 -29.55 -3.86 5.59
CA LYS A 303 -28.51 -4.45 6.44
C LYS A 303 -28.06 -3.44 7.50
N GLY A 304 -27.75 -3.93 8.70
CA GLY A 304 -27.21 -3.11 9.79
C GLY A 304 -25.70 -3.05 9.86
N ASP A 305 -25.01 -3.89 9.07
CA ASP A 305 -23.55 -3.99 9.03
C ASP A 305 -23.07 -4.38 7.61
N VAL A 306 -21.83 -4.01 7.30
CA VAL A 306 -21.20 -4.18 5.97
C VAL A 306 -20.56 -5.55 5.84
#